data_000297a795806ae5069ebb20bc48a6e3
#
_entry.id   000297a795806ae5069ebb20bc48a6e3
#
_cell.length_a   1.000
_cell.length_b   1.000
_cell.length_c   1.000
_cell.angle_alpha   90.00
_cell.angle_beta   90.00
_cell.angle_gamma   90.00
#
_symmetry.space_group_name_H-M   'P 1'
#
loop_
_entity.id
_entity.type
_entity.pdbx_description
1 polymer ?
#
loop_
_entity_poly.entity_id
_entity_poly.type
_entity_poly.pdbx_seq_one_letter_code
_entity_poly.pdbx_strand_id
1 'polypeptide(L)'
;MKINQNIKTHLEYMGYAMVPDSDAFIFMKPGFPTLIIEQLSENRIILNARYPYNSNASNNELGFLNYVNSLNTKTYIAIFLKVGNSLGFCAMYTGLYDRIEFGQFIQAWEHDSTTLLDNEPETTFFLMEDCPRIDSDLMNLAVDKRFLA
;
A
#
# COMPACT_ATOMS: atom_id res chain seq x y z
N MET A 1 -0.56 6.73 19.14
CA MET A 1 0.79 7.21 18.82
C MET A 1 0.67 8.30 17.73
N LYS A 2 1.42 9.35 17.86
CA LYS A 2 1.40 10.43 16.87
C LYS A 2 2.37 10.12 15.75
N ILE A 3 1.97 10.46 14.52
CA ILE A 3 2.91 10.38 13.39
C ILE A 3 3.99 11.45 13.53
N ASN A 4 5.21 11.12 13.11
CA ASN A 4 6.29 12.08 13.02
C ASN A 4 5.89 13.22 12.07
N GLN A 5 5.97 14.47 12.55
CA GLN A 5 5.56 15.63 11.77
C GLN A 5 6.40 15.81 10.50
N ASN A 6 7.67 15.45 10.53
CA ASN A 6 8.53 15.51 9.34
C ASN A 6 8.07 14.55 8.26
N ILE A 7 7.61 13.35 8.65
CA ILE A 7 7.08 12.36 7.71
C ILE A 7 5.79 12.89 7.08
N LYS A 8 4.90 13.43 7.89
CA LYS A 8 3.64 14.00 7.38
C LYS A 8 3.91 15.11 6.38
N THR A 9 4.77 16.06 6.74
CA THR A 9 5.13 17.19 5.88
C THR A 9 5.77 16.71 4.58
N HIS A 10 6.65 15.72 4.66
CA HIS A 10 7.31 15.16 3.48
C HIS A 10 6.29 14.50 2.53
N LEU A 11 5.37 13.71 3.07
CA LEU A 11 4.33 13.07 2.26
C LEU A 11 3.43 14.11 1.58
N GLU A 12 3.06 15.16 2.31
CA GLU A 12 2.28 16.26 1.72
C GLU A 12 3.05 16.94 0.58
N TYR A 13 4.34 17.15 0.75
CA TYR A 13 5.20 17.69 -0.30
C TYR A 13 5.24 16.78 -1.54
N MET A 14 5.17 15.46 -1.35
CA MET A 14 5.15 14.49 -2.45
C MET A 14 3.76 14.32 -3.09
N GLY A 15 2.76 15.06 -2.63
CA GLY A 15 1.42 15.04 -3.22
C GLY A 15 0.41 14.17 -2.48
N TYR A 16 0.76 13.63 -1.34
CA TYR A 16 -0.18 12.88 -0.50
C TYR A 16 -1.02 13.81 0.35
N ALA A 17 -2.28 13.47 0.55
CA ALA A 17 -3.17 14.18 1.44
C ALA A 17 -3.61 13.24 2.56
N MET A 18 -3.52 13.70 3.80
CA MET A 18 -3.97 12.91 4.94
C MET A 18 -5.48 12.89 5.01
N VAL A 19 -6.07 11.72 5.20
CA VAL A 19 -7.51 11.55 5.40
C VAL A 19 -7.87 12.07 6.80
N PRO A 20 -8.78 13.06 6.89
CA PRO A 20 -9.16 13.61 8.20
C PRO A 20 -10.04 12.65 8.99
N ASP A 21 -10.06 12.83 10.30
CA ASP A 21 -10.98 12.16 11.23
C ASP A 21 -10.89 10.63 11.23
N SER A 22 -9.73 10.10 10.87
CA SER A 22 -9.46 8.67 10.95
C SER A 22 -8.60 8.36 12.18
N ASP A 23 -8.88 7.20 12.80
CA ASP A 23 -8.06 6.69 13.90
C ASP A 23 -6.67 6.21 13.41
N ALA A 24 -6.55 5.94 12.12
CA ALA A 24 -5.30 5.54 11.48
C ALA A 24 -4.71 6.71 10.68
N PHE A 25 -3.40 6.68 10.48
CA PHE A 25 -2.72 7.65 9.62
C PHE A 25 -2.80 7.18 8.17
N ILE A 26 -3.75 7.72 7.44
CA ILE A 26 -4.04 7.35 6.06
C ILE A 26 -3.70 8.52 5.15
N PHE A 27 -2.94 8.23 4.11
CA PHE A 27 -2.53 9.21 3.11
C PHE A 27 -2.92 8.73 1.72
N MET A 28 -3.37 9.67 0.91
CA MET A 28 -3.84 9.37 -0.44
C MET A 28 -3.16 10.26 -1.46
N LYS A 29 -2.83 9.65 -2.60
CA LYS A 29 -2.29 10.36 -3.76
C LYS A 29 -2.91 9.73 -5.01
N PRO A 30 -3.49 10.52 -5.94
CA PRO A 30 -4.10 9.97 -7.15
C PRO A 30 -3.12 9.09 -7.94
N GLY A 31 -3.58 7.94 -8.40
CA GLY A 31 -2.76 7.00 -9.18
C GLY A 31 -1.85 6.09 -8.35
N PHE A 32 -1.83 6.24 -7.03
CA PHE A 32 -0.99 5.44 -6.14
C PHE A 32 -1.83 4.76 -5.06
N PRO A 33 -1.32 3.68 -4.46
CA PRO A 33 -2.07 3.00 -3.40
C PRO A 33 -2.30 3.90 -2.21
N THR A 34 -3.44 3.72 -1.57
CA THR A 34 -3.72 4.35 -0.29
C THR A 34 -2.72 3.87 0.74
N LEU A 35 -2.04 4.79 1.37
CA LEU A 35 -0.95 4.53 2.27
C LEU A 35 -1.45 4.59 3.70
N ILE A 36 -1.37 3.47 4.40
CA ILE A 36 -1.68 3.39 5.83
C ILE A 36 -0.35 3.30 6.58
N ILE A 37 -0.10 4.24 7.47
CA ILE A 37 1.16 4.31 8.21
C ILE A 37 0.93 3.84 9.65
N GLU A 38 1.76 2.92 10.07
CA GLU A 38 1.86 2.48 11.46
C GLU A 38 3.24 2.82 12.00
N GLN A 39 3.30 3.66 13.01
CA GLN A 39 4.56 4.00 13.66
C GLN A 39 4.78 3.08 14.85
N LEU A 40 5.76 2.19 14.76
CA LEU A 40 6.07 1.20 15.80
C LEU A 40 6.95 1.78 16.89
N SER A 41 7.85 2.71 16.52
CA SER A 41 8.76 3.39 17.44
C SER A 41 9.26 4.66 16.76
N GLU A 42 10.12 5.42 17.43
CA GLU A 42 10.75 6.61 16.84
C GLU A 42 11.55 6.31 15.57
N ASN A 43 12.08 5.09 15.48
CA ASN A 43 12.99 4.68 14.41
C ASN A 43 12.38 3.69 13.43
N ARG A 44 11.08 3.45 13.53
CA ARG A 44 10.48 2.35 12.76
C ARG A 44 9.04 2.65 12.37
N ILE A 45 8.78 2.70 11.08
CA ILE A 45 7.42 2.84 10.56
C ILE A 45 7.15 1.74 9.53
N ILE A 46 5.91 1.31 9.45
CA ILE A 46 5.45 0.40 8.42
C ILE A 46 4.47 1.14 7.52
N LEU A 47 4.69 1.03 6.22
CA LEU A 47 3.74 1.44 5.21
C LEU A 47 2.92 0.23 4.79
N ASN A 48 1.61 0.38 4.78
CA ASN A 48 0.69 -0.67 4.36
C ASN A 48 -0.27 -0.15 3.31
N ALA A 49 -0.57 -1.01 2.33
CA ALA A 49 -1.73 -0.86 1.47
C ALA A 49 -2.46 -2.19 1.42
N ARG A 50 -3.75 -2.16 1.14
CA ARG A 50 -4.59 -3.35 1.10
C ARG A 50 -5.40 -3.36 -0.18
N TYR A 51 -5.42 -4.52 -0.84
CA TYR A 51 -6.18 -4.74 -2.06
C TYR A 51 -7.11 -5.93 -1.82
N PRO A 52 -8.43 -5.72 -1.74
CA PRO A 52 -9.34 -6.84 -1.58
C PRO A 52 -9.23 -7.78 -2.78
N TYR A 53 -9.17 -9.08 -2.53
CA TYR A 53 -9.24 -10.04 -3.61
C TYR A 53 -10.65 -10.58 -3.78
N ASN A 54 -10.94 -11.04 -5.00
CA ASN A 54 -12.25 -11.59 -5.35
C ASN A 54 -12.30 -13.10 -5.11
N SER A 55 -13.44 -13.72 -5.44
CA SER A 55 -13.66 -15.15 -5.24
C SER A 55 -12.72 -16.04 -6.05
N ASN A 56 -12.13 -15.55 -7.13
CA ASN A 56 -11.16 -16.33 -7.90
C ASN A 56 -9.93 -16.70 -7.07
N ALA A 57 -9.52 -15.79 -6.16
CA ALA A 57 -8.41 -16.07 -5.26
C ALA A 57 -8.72 -17.20 -4.28
N SER A 58 -9.96 -17.24 -3.76
CA SER A 58 -10.40 -18.31 -2.88
C SER A 58 -10.60 -19.63 -3.61
N ASN A 59 -11.12 -19.57 -4.84
CA ASN A 59 -11.41 -20.74 -5.66
C ASN A 59 -10.17 -21.35 -6.30
N ASN A 60 -9.08 -20.58 -6.42
CA ASN A 60 -7.81 -21.04 -6.97
C ASN A 60 -6.68 -20.56 -6.09
N GLU A 61 -6.56 -21.15 -4.91
CA GLU A 61 -5.60 -20.73 -3.90
C GLU A 61 -4.15 -20.88 -4.38
N LEU A 62 -3.83 -21.99 -5.05
CA LEU A 62 -2.48 -22.19 -5.59
C LEU A 62 -2.14 -21.14 -6.66
N GLY A 63 -3.07 -20.87 -7.57
CA GLY A 63 -2.88 -19.85 -8.59
C GLY A 63 -2.69 -18.46 -7.98
N PHE A 64 -3.45 -18.15 -6.95
CA PHE A 64 -3.31 -16.89 -6.23
C PHE A 64 -1.95 -16.77 -5.54
N LEU A 65 -1.49 -17.82 -4.86
CA LEU A 65 -0.17 -17.82 -4.21
C LEU A 65 0.97 -17.70 -5.24
N ASN A 66 0.83 -18.35 -6.39
CA ASN A 66 1.81 -18.21 -7.47
C ASN A 66 1.83 -16.77 -8.00
N TYR A 67 0.66 -16.14 -8.11
CA TYR A 67 0.57 -14.73 -8.48
C TYR A 67 1.29 -13.83 -7.46
N VAL A 68 1.04 -14.04 -6.17
CA VAL A 68 1.71 -13.27 -5.11
C VAL A 68 3.23 -13.45 -5.17
N ASN A 69 3.69 -14.68 -5.35
CA ASN A 69 5.12 -14.93 -5.50
C ASN A 69 5.71 -14.23 -6.72
N SER A 70 4.98 -14.21 -7.82
CA SER A 70 5.39 -13.49 -9.03
C SER A 70 5.55 -11.99 -8.79
N LEU A 71 4.62 -11.39 -8.06
CA LEU A 71 4.71 -9.98 -7.68
C LEU A 71 6.00 -9.72 -6.89
N ASN A 72 6.28 -10.58 -5.92
CA ASN A 72 7.44 -10.41 -5.03
C ASN A 72 8.79 -10.59 -5.74
N THR A 73 8.82 -11.20 -6.91
CA THR A 73 10.08 -11.29 -7.68
C THR A 73 10.48 -9.97 -8.30
N LYS A 74 9.59 -8.99 -8.36
CA LYS A 74 9.78 -7.73 -9.08
C LYS A 74 9.88 -6.51 -8.16
N THR A 75 9.68 -6.69 -6.86
CA THR A 75 9.75 -5.58 -5.90
C THR A 75 11.18 -5.36 -5.40
N TYR A 76 11.47 -4.11 -5.01
CA TYR A 76 12.78 -3.74 -4.45
C TYR A 76 12.76 -3.70 -2.93
N ILE A 77 11.72 -3.10 -2.34
CA ILE A 77 11.68 -2.88 -0.90
C ILE A 77 10.42 -3.43 -0.24
N ALA A 78 9.35 -3.56 -1.00
CA ALA A 78 8.05 -3.97 -0.48
C ALA A 78 7.81 -5.46 -0.67
N ILE A 79 6.89 -5.98 0.11
CA ILE A 79 6.41 -7.36 -0.03
C ILE A 79 4.90 -7.38 -0.22
N PHE A 80 4.43 -8.30 -1.04
CA PHE A 80 3.03 -8.64 -1.15
C PHE A 80 2.78 -9.91 -0.36
N LEU A 81 1.69 -9.94 0.40
CA LEU A 81 1.33 -11.11 1.21
C LEU A 81 -0.17 -11.18 1.38
N LYS A 82 -0.67 -12.40 1.61
CA LYS A 82 -2.07 -12.62 1.90
C LYS A 82 -2.35 -12.23 3.35
N VAL A 83 -3.28 -11.31 3.55
CA VAL A 83 -3.71 -10.86 4.88
C VAL A 83 -5.23 -10.94 4.94
N GLY A 84 -5.77 -11.96 5.57
CA GLY A 84 -7.22 -12.16 5.62
C GLY A 84 -7.82 -12.26 4.23
N ASN A 85 -8.74 -11.35 3.91
CA ASN A 85 -9.42 -11.28 2.61
C ASN A 85 -8.77 -10.28 1.66
N SER A 86 -7.53 -9.87 1.93
CA SER A 86 -6.83 -8.86 1.16
C SER A 86 -5.44 -9.31 0.78
N LEU A 87 -4.95 -8.78 -0.33
CA LEU A 87 -3.55 -8.78 -0.66
C LEU A 87 -2.93 -7.58 0.06
N GLY A 88 -2.04 -7.83 0.99
CA GLY A 88 -1.28 -6.78 1.67
C GLY A 88 -0.07 -6.38 0.85
N PHE A 89 0.27 -5.11 0.90
CA PHE A 89 1.47 -4.56 0.28
C PHE A 89 2.15 -3.70 1.34
N CYS A 90 3.33 -4.09 1.80
CA CYS A 90 3.96 -3.41 2.93
C CYS A 90 5.46 -3.28 2.79
N ALA A 91 5.98 -2.23 3.44
CA ALA A 91 7.41 -1.98 3.54
C ALA A 91 7.71 -1.32 4.88
N MET A 92 8.92 -1.52 5.39
CA MET A 92 9.35 -0.96 6.66
C MET A 92 10.49 0.03 6.43
N TYR A 93 10.32 1.23 6.95
CA TYR A 93 11.41 2.22 7.04
C TYR A 93 12.02 2.14 8.43
N THR A 94 13.33 1.94 8.48
CA THR A 94 14.07 1.79 9.73
C THR A 94 15.13 2.89 9.84
N GLY A 95 15.18 3.54 10.98
CA GLY A 95 16.12 4.64 11.24
C GLY A 95 15.39 5.94 11.51
N LEU A 96 16.15 6.94 11.91
CA LEU A 96 15.63 8.28 12.12
C LEU A 96 15.25 8.91 10.79
N TYR A 97 14.28 9.81 10.82
CA TYR A 97 13.88 10.49 9.60
C TYR A 97 15.05 11.23 8.98
N ASP A 98 15.31 10.93 7.72
CA ASP A 98 16.23 11.64 6.85
C ASP A 98 15.50 11.97 5.55
N ARG A 99 15.56 13.23 5.14
CA ARG A 99 14.78 13.70 4.00
C ARG A 99 15.11 12.96 2.70
N ILE A 100 16.37 12.70 2.46
CA ILE A 100 16.81 12.04 1.23
C ILE A 100 16.44 10.56 1.27
N GLU A 101 16.78 9.88 2.34
CA GLU A 101 16.51 8.45 2.50
C GLU A 101 15.01 8.15 2.49
N PHE A 102 14.22 8.96 3.21
CA PHE A 102 12.78 8.77 3.24
C PHE A 102 12.15 9.02 1.87
N GLY A 103 12.62 10.06 1.15
CA GLY A 103 12.16 10.32 -0.21
C GLY A 103 12.43 9.16 -1.16
N GLN A 104 13.63 8.60 -1.10
CA GLN A 104 14.00 7.43 -1.88
C GLN A 104 13.14 6.21 -1.51
N PHE A 105 12.87 6.04 -0.22
CA PHE A 105 12.03 4.96 0.26
C PHE A 105 10.62 5.05 -0.29
N ILE A 106 10.00 6.23 -0.27
CA ILE A 106 8.66 6.43 -0.83
C ILE A 106 8.66 6.23 -2.34
N GLN A 107 9.68 6.71 -3.05
CA GLN A 107 9.80 6.48 -4.49
C GLN A 107 9.90 4.99 -4.83
N ALA A 108 10.66 4.23 -4.04
CA ALA A 108 10.76 2.79 -4.22
C ALA A 108 9.43 2.09 -3.92
N TRP A 109 8.71 2.53 -2.89
CA TRP A 109 7.36 2.06 -2.60
C TRP A 109 6.42 2.31 -3.77
N GLU A 110 6.42 3.52 -4.32
CA GLU A 110 5.60 3.86 -5.46
C GLU A 110 5.96 3.02 -6.68
N HIS A 111 7.24 2.82 -6.92
CA HIS A 111 7.72 1.96 -8.01
C HIS A 111 7.23 0.52 -7.82
N ASP A 112 7.39 -0.04 -6.62
CA ASP A 112 6.97 -1.41 -6.34
C ASP A 112 5.46 -1.61 -6.53
N SER A 113 4.66 -0.57 -6.28
CA SER A 113 3.23 -0.62 -6.50
C SER A 113 2.85 -0.84 -7.96
N THR A 114 3.69 -0.44 -8.91
CA THR A 114 3.45 -0.64 -10.34
C THR A 114 3.53 -2.11 -10.75
N THR A 115 4.07 -2.97 -9.91
CA THR A 115 4.15 -4.40 -10.17
C THR A 115 2.77 -5.01 -10.43
N LEU A 116 1.73 -4.47 -9.79
CA LEU A 116 0.35 -4.90 -10.03
C LEU A 116 -0.05 -4.67 -11.49
N LEU A 117 0.34 -3.56 -12.08
CA LEU A 117 0.04 -3.22 -13.47
C LEU A 117 0.87 -4.08 -14.43
N ASP A 118 2.10 -4.38 -14.07
CA ASP A 118 2.98 -5.22 -14.89
C ASP A 118 2.48 -6.67 -14.98
N ASN A 119 1.61 -7.08 -14.05
CA ASN A 119 0.97 -8.39 -14.03
C ASN A 119 -0.55 -8.26 -14.27
N GLU A 120 -0.94 -7.40 -15.18
CA GLU A 120 -2.32 -6.98 -15.41
C GLU A 120 -3.34 -8.11 -15.58
N PRO A 121 -3.12 -9.16 -16.40
CA PRO A 121 -4.12 -10.22 -16.56
C PRO A 121 -4.44 -10.90 -15.23
N GLU A 122 -3.43 -11.27 -14.46
CA GLU A 122 -3.60 -11.93 -13.18
C GLU A 122 -4.15 -10.98 -12.11
N THR A 123 -3.69 -9.73 -12.13
CA THR A 123 -4.18 -8.71 -11.21
C THR A 123 -5.67 -8.50 -11.37
N THR A 124 -6.15 -8.36 -12.60
CA THR A 124 -7.58 -8.24 -12.89
C THR A 124 -8.35 -9.50 -12.50
N PHE A 125 -7.75 -10.67 -12.69
CA PHE A 125 -8.39 -11.94 -12.38
C PHE A 125 -8.58 -12.14 -10.87
N PHE A 126 -7.60 -11.80 -10.05
CA PHE A 126 -7.60 -12.10 -8.61
C PHE A 126 -8.09 -10.96 -7.73
N LEU A 127 -7.92 -9.72 -8.15
CA LEU A 127 -8.25 -8.58 -7.32
C LEU A 127 -9.57 -7.93 -7.73
N MET A 128 -10.14 -7.16 -6.82
CA MET A 128 -11.38 -6.44 -7.08
C MET A 128 -11.19 -5.40 -8.19
N GLU A 129 -12.27 -5.11 -8.96
CA GLU A 129 -12.22 -4.20 -10.10
C GLU A 129 -11.77 -2.79 -9.73
N ASP A 130 -12.10 -2.35 -8.52
CA ASP A 130 -11.76 -1.04 -8.00
C ASP A 130 -10.41 -1.00 -7.30
N CYS A 131 -9.49 -1.86 -7.72
CA CYS A 131 -8.11 -1.81 -7.28
C CYS A 131 -7.42 -0.51 -7.67
N PRO A 132 -6.39 -0.13 -6.89
CA PRO A 132 -5.88 1.25 -6.81
C PRO A 132 -5.23 1.88 -8.02
N ARG A 133 -5.27 1.30 -9.16
CA ARG A 133 -4.90 1.97 -10.40
C ARG A 133 -5.97 2.95 -10.89
N ILE A 134 -7.13 2.98 -10.22
CA ILE A 134 -8.26 3.85 -10.53
C ILE A 134 -8.34 4.91 -9.43
N ASP A 135 -7.89 6.09 -9.73
CA ASP A 135 -7.69 7.16 -8.77
C ASP A 135 -8.96 7.64 -8.07
N SER A 136 -10.07 7.80 -8.78
CA SER A 136 -11.30 8.31 -8.20
C SER A 136 -11.95 7.35 -7.21
N ASP A 137 -11.84 6.05 -7.46
CA ASP A 137 -12.45 5.03 -6.62
C ASP A 137 -11.61 4.72 -5.39
N LEU A 138 -10.31 4.96 -5.47
CA LEU A 138 -9.42 4.84 -4.32
C LEU A 138 -9.83 5.71 -3.15
N MET A 139 -10.30 6.93 -3.42
CA MET A 139 -10.73 7.84 -2.36
C MET A 139 -11.88 7.26 -1.55
N ASN A 140 -12.80 6.58 -2.22
CA ASN A 140 -13.91 5.91 -1.56
C ASN A 140 -13.46 4.69 -0.76
N LEU A 141 -12.50 3.94 -1.29
CA LEU A 141 -11.93 2.78 -0.61
C LEU A 141 -11.18 3.17 0.66
N ALA A 142 -10.45 4.28 0.63
CA ALA A 142 -9.65 4.73 1.76
C ALA A 142 -10.48 5.08 2.99
N VAL A 143 -11.70 5.58 2.81
CA VAL A 143 -12.60 5.93 3.91
C VAL A 143 -13.49 4.77 4.32
N ASP A 144 -13.44 3.66 3.60
CA ASP A 144 -14.21 2.47 3.93
C ASP A 144 -13.50 1.70 5.04
N LYS A 145 -14.16 1.61 6.21
CA LYS A 145 -13.60 0.99 7.41
C LYS A 145 -13.19 -0.47 7.24
N ARG A 146 -13.69 -1.15 6.20
CA ARG A 146 -13.27 -2.52 5.89
C ARG A 146 -11.78 -2.63 5.64
N PHE A 147 -11.16 -1.57 5.15
CA PHE A 147 -9.75 -1.56 4.82
C PHE A 147 -8.87 -1.06 5.95
N LEU A 148 -9.46 -0.64 7.07
CA LEU A 148 -8.75 -0.15 8.23
C LEU A 148 -8.57 -1.20 9.31
N ALA A 149 -9.25 -2.29 9.20
CA ALA A 149 -9.22 -3.38 10.19
C ALA A 149 -8.03 -4.33 9.98
#